data_ce3e7aa78e31be6753175e9a7811b90b
#
_entry.id   ce3e7aa78e31be6753175e9a7811b90b
#
_cell.length_a   1.000
_cell.length_b   1.000
_cell.length_c   1.000
_cell.angle_alpha   90.00
_cell.angle_beta   90.00
_cell.angle_gamma   90.00
#
_symmetry.space_group_name_H-M   'P 1'
#
loop_
_entity.id
_entity.type
_entity.pdbx_description
1 polymer ?
#
loop_
_entity_poly.entity_id
_entity_poly.type
_entity_poly.pdbx_seq_one_letter_code
_entity_poly.pdbx_strand_id
1 'polypeptide(L)'
;MKYSAMRRELIELYRMMLRIRAFEDAAEAASQGGVAAWGQSTSTMAAKVRGPLHLSTGQEAVAAGVCANLRSTDLITSTHRGHGHTLAKGADPYRMMAELFGRADGYNQGKGGSMHIADFSVGMLGSNGVVAAGMPIAVGAAHAIKLRPGDERVVVCFFGDGAINRGPFLETLNWAKVYHLPVFFVCEDNAYAATTRSSAVTAGTGVCERARGIGIDFQSIDGNDVEAVDQASAQLLGAIRQGHGPLLLHAKTYRFKGHVSVDPAAYRDQSEVALAKSADPILLAVQRLIDRGVEPALIERLKQEAEQEMSEALFKANHAAWPKPSDAYEHVQTSGAGQWF
;
A
#
# COMPACT_ATOMS: atom_id res chain seq x y z
N MET A 1 1.17 8.70 33.45
CA MET A 1 0.13 8.03 32.65
C MET A 1 0.11 8.42 31.16
N LYS A 2 0.29 9.70 30.75
CA LYS A 2 0.35 10.10 29.31
C LYS A 2 1.48 9.42 28.51
N TYR A 3 2.65 9.24 29.12
CA TYR A 3 3.80 8.62 28.44
C TYR A 3 3.64 7.10 28.17
N SER A 4 2.90 6.36 28.99
CA SER A 4 2.68 4.94 28.79
C SER A 4 1.75 4.62 27.60
N ALA A 5 0.73 5.44 27.36
CA ALA A 5 -0.17 5.28 26.23
C ALA A 5 0.54 5.60 24.90
N MET A 6 1.28 6.73 24.83
CA MET A 6 2.04 7.10 23.63
C MET A 6 3.12 6.07 23.24
N ARG A 7 3.78 5.44 24.22
CA ARG A 7 4.74 4.35 23.95
C ARG A 7 4.08 3.14 23.29
N ARG A 8 2.88 2.79 23.76
CA ARG A 8 2.14 1.65 23.22
C ARG A 8 1.73 1.87 21.78
N GLU A 9 1.29 3.06 21.45
CA GLU A 9 0.89 3.43 20.10
C GLU A 9 2.06 3.39 19.11
N LEU A 10 3.21 3.98 19.44
CA LEU A 10 4.39 3.91 18.56
C LEU A 10 4.92 2.48 18.41
N ILE A 11 4.85 1.65 19.43
CA ILE A 11 5.24 0.23 19.34
C ILE A 11 4.34 -0.52 18.36
N GLU A 12 3.04 -0.27 18.35
CA GLU A 12 2.12 -0.94 17.40
C GLU A 12 2.35 -0.47 15.96
N LEU A 13 2.59 0.83 15.75
CA LEU A 13 2.96 1.36 14.43
C LEU A 13 4.29 0.77 13.95
N TYR A 14 5.27 0.68 14.83
CA TYR A 14 6.57 0.07 14.56
C TYR A 14 6.42 -1.42 14.22
N ARG A 15 5.64 -2.18 14.98
CA ARG A 15 5.34 -3.59 14.70
C ARG A 15 4.73 -3.78 13.31
N MET A 16 3.79 -2.91 12.92
CA MET A 16 3.19 -2.97 11.58
C MET A 16 4.20 -2.68 10.47
N MET A 17 5.06 -1.67 10.65
CA MET A 17 6.12 -1.37 9.68
C MET A 17 7.10 -2.54 9.53
N LEU A 18 7.46 -3.21 10.64
CA LEU A 18 8.30 -4.42 10.60
C LEU A 18 7.62 -5.56 9.84
N ARG A 19 6.34 -5.80 10.08
CA ARG A 19 5.56 -6.84 9.37
C ARG A 19 5.54 -6.57 7.86
N ILE A 20 5.34 -5.32 7.45
CA ILE A 20 5.37 -4.92 6.03
C ILE A 20 6.77 -5.16 5.46
N ARG A 21 7.82 -4.67 6.11
CA ARG A 21 9.20 -4.84 5.66
C ARG A 21 9.58 -6.32 5.54
N ALA A 22 9.30 -7.13 6.54
CA ALA A 22 9.60 -8.55 6.54
C ALA A 22 8.84 -9.30 5.43
N PHE A 23 7.58 -8.92 5.15
CA PHE A 23 6.83 -9.47 4.01
C PHE A 23 7.49 -9.13 2.67
N GLU A 24 7.86 -7.86 2.48
CA GLU A 24 8.47 -7.41 1.23
C GLU A 24 9.84 -8.07 1.00
N ASP A 25 10.65 -8.20 2.06
CA ASP A 25 11.96 -8.86 1.98
C ASP A 25 11.80 -10.37 1.67
N ALA A 26 10.84 -11.05 2.27
CA ALA A 26 10.53 -12.45 1.99
C ALA A 26 10.01 -12.64 0.55
N ALA A 27 9.13 -11.76 0.07
CA ALA A 27 8.61 -11.78 -1.29
C ALA A 27 9.71 -11.48 -2.32
N GLU A 28 10.58 -10.52 -2.05
CA GLU A 28 11.75 -10.21 -2.89
C GLU A 28 12.66 -11.42 -3.01
N ALA A 29 13.06 -12.03 -1.90
CA ALA A 29 13.89 -13.21 -1.89
C ALA A 29 13.26 -14.38 -2.68
N ALA A 30 11.93 -14.56 -2.58
CA ALA A 30 11.20 -15.56 -3.35
C ALA A 30 11.06 -15.23 -4.85
N SER A 31 11.24 -13.98 -5.25
CA SER A 31 11.23 -13.54 -6.66
C SER A 31 12.57 -13.63 -7.34
N GLN A 32 13.65 -13.73 -6.57
CA GLN A 32 15.00 -13.87 -7.10
C GLN A 32 15.15 -15.22 -7.80
N GLY A 33 15.59 -15.19 -9.06
CA GLY A 33 15.67 -16.39 -9.92
C GLY A 33 14.55 -16.49 -10.96
N GLY A 34 13.65 -15.50 -11.02
CA GLY A 34 12.58 -15.45 -12.02
C GLY A 34 13.01 -14.94 -13.39
N VAL A 35 12.02 -14.87 -14.27
CA VAL A 35 12.18 -14.33 -15.63
C VAL A 35 12.68 -12.88 -15.55
N ALA A 36 13.75 -12.59 -16.31
CA ALA A 36 14.28 -11.24 -16.42
C ALA A 36 13.20 -10.27 -16.92
N ALA A 37 12.87 -9.28 -16.09
CA ALA A 37 12.25 -8.09 -16.60
C ALA A 37 13.33 -7.24 -17.26
N TRP A 38 13.04 -6.65 -18.42
CA TRP A 38 13.95 -5.71 -19.09
C TRP A 38 15.23 -6.32 -19.67
N GLY A 39 15.24 -7.60 -20.05
CA GLY A 39 16.35 -8.23 -20.78
C GLY A 39 17.58 -8.59 -19.92
N GLN A 40 17.44 -8.59 -18.60
CA GLN A 40 18.53 -9.03 -17.71
C GLN A 40 18.58 -10.55 -17.55
N SER A 41 19.79 -11.12 -17.31
CA SER A 41 19.97 -12.55 -17.17
C SER A 41 19.29 -13.08 -15.91
N THR A 42 18.69 -14.24 -16.03
CA THR A 42 17.98 -14.93 -14.93
C THR A 42 18.97 -15.74 -14.09
N SER A 43 18.72 -15.83 -12.80
CA SER A 43 19.32 -16.87 -11.95
C SER A 43 18.87 -18.26 -12.41
N THR A 44 19.71 -19.27 -12.23
CA THR A 44 19.42 -20.68 -12.53
C THR A 44 18.34 -21.30 -11.64
N MET A 45 17.97 -20.63 -10.53
CA MET A 45 16.91 -21.09 -9.64
C MET A 45 15.55 -20.58 -10.11
N ALA A 46 14.54 -21.46 -10.13
CA ALA A 46 13.18 -21.09 -10.48
C ALA A 46 12.59 -20.17 -9.41
N ALA A 47 12.20 -18.94 -9.80
CA ALA A 47 11.47 -18.05 -8.91
C ALA A 47 10.12 -18.66 -8.53
N LYS A 48 9.77 -18.51 -7.25
CA LYS A 48 8.44 -18.87 -6.73
C LYS A 48 7.40 -17.82 -7.03
N VAL A 49 7.78 -16.54 -6.91
CA VAL A 49 6.98 -15.39 -7.37
C VAL A 49 7.28 -15.16 -8.86
N ARG A 50 6.26 -15.27 -9.69
CA ARG A 50 6.37 -15.04 -11.14
C ARG A 50 5.72 -13.72 -11.52
N GLY A 51 6.32 -13.03 -12.47
CA GLY A 51 5.84 -11.73 -12.91
C GLY A 51 6.41 -10.56 -12.12
N PRO A 52 5.99 -9.33 -12.43
CA PRO A 52 6.52 -8.13 -11.80
C PRO A 52 6.10 -8.03 -10.35
N LEU A 53 7.08 -7.93 -9.45
CA LEU A 53 6.87 -7.71 -8.02
C LEU A 53 7.24 -6.26 -7.67
N HIS A 54 6.27 -5.50 -7.17
CA HIS A 54 6.41 -4.09 -6.82
C HIS A 54 6.45 -3.93 -5.30
N LEU A 55 7.62 -3.63 -4.77
CA LEU A 55 7.86 -3.55 -3.34
C LEU A 55 7.59 -2.14 -2.78
N SER A 56 6.98 -2.05 -1.61
CA SER A 56 6.75 -0.81 -0.87
C SER A 56 7.87 -0.50 0.13
N THR A 57 9.00 -1.22 0.07
CA THR A 57 10.15 -1.02 0.96
C THR A 57 10.62 0.43 0.99
N GLY A 58 10.63 1.03 2.18
CA GLY A 58 10.90 2.45 2.42
C GLY A 58 9.66 3.32 2.59
N GLN A 59 8.46 2.79 2.33
CA GLN A 59 7.18 3.52 2.41
C GLN A 59 6.24 2.97 3.50
N GLU A 60 6.73 2.12 4.39
CA GLU A 60 5.94 1.37 5.38
C GLU A 60 5.16 2.27 6.32
N ALA A 61 5.71 3.46 6.64
CA ALA A 61 5.10 4.39 7.58
C ALA A 61 3.75 4.92 7.09
N VAL A 62 3.58 5.11 5.77
CA VAL A 62 2.31 5.60 5.22
C VAL A 62 1.21 4.57 5.44
N ALA A 63 1.45 3.32 5.06
CA ALA A 63 0.48 2.24 5.24
C ALA A 63 0.15 2.03 6.73
N ALA A 64 1.19 1.95 7.58
CA ALA A 64 1.03 1.73 9.02
C ALA A 64 0.26 2.87 9.70
N GLY A 65 0.67 4.13 9.49
CA GLY A 65 0.06 5.28 10.15
C GLY A 65 -1.37 5.58 9.66
N VAL A 66 -1.65 5.44 8.36
CA VAL A 66 -3.00 5.63 7.84
C VAL A 66 -3.96 4.54 8.33
N CYS A 67 -3.58 3.27 8.17
CA CYS A 67 -4.47 2.15 8.49
C CYS A 67 -4.71 1.99 10.00
N ALA A 68 -3.80 2.44 10.87
CA ALA A 68 -4.01 2.46 12.32
C ALA A 68 -5.26 3.26 12.75
N ASN A 69 -5.71 4.21 11.92
CA ASN A 69 -6.87 5.06 12.17
C ASN A 69 -8.17 4.56 11.53
N LEU A 70 -8.12 3.42 10.82
CA LEU A 70 -9.28 2.85 10.16
C LEU A 70 -10.07 1.92 11.07
N ARG A 71 -11.38 1.98 10.94
CA ARG A 71 -12.27 0.95 11.47
C ARG A 71 -12.14 -0.32 10.61
N SER A 72 -12.45 -1.47 11.17
CA SER A 72 -12.48 -2.73 10.41
C SER A 72 -13.42 -2.67 9.21
N THR A 73 -14.52 -1.90 9.32
CA THR A 73 -15.54 -1.71 8.28
C THR A 73 -15.17 -0.70 7.20
N ASP A 74 -14.17 0.16 7.42
CA ASP A 74 -13.73 1.13 6.41
C ASP A 74 -13.09 0.41 5.21
N LEU A 75 -13.19 1.03 4.06
CA LEU A 75 -12.74 0.45 2.80
C LEU A 75 -11.44 1.12 2.32
N ILE A 76 -10.61 0.35 1.63
CA ILE A 76 -9.41 0.88 0.98
C ILE A 76 -9.32 0.43 -0.47
N THR A 77 -8.76 1.28 -1.34
CA THR A 77 -8.21 0.90 -2.66
C THR A 77 -6.72 1.18 -2.68
N SER A 78 -5.98 0.40 -3.45
CA SER A 78 -4.53 0.51 -3.49
C SER A 78 -3.97 0.50 -4.91
N THR A 79 -2.66 0.66 -5.00
CA THR A 79 -1.86 0.66 -6.22
C THR A 79 -1.29 -0.74 -6.49
N HIS A 80 -0.44 -0.85 -7.51
CA HIS A 80 0.39 -2.02 -7.77
C HIS A 80 1.35 -2.39 -6.63
N ARG A 81 1.57 -1.51 -5.62
CA ARG A 81 2.36 -1.72 -4.39
C ARG A 81 1.45 -1.96 -3.19
N GLY A 82 0.47 -2.80 -3.36
CA GLY A 82 -0.61 -2.95 -2.37
C GLY A 82 -0.29 -3.81 -1.15
N HIS A 83 0.87 -4.45 -1.05
CA HIS A 83 1.18 -5.39 0.04
C HIS A 83 1.10 -4.73 1.41
N GLY A 84 1.80 -3.58 1.58
CA GLY A 84 1.81 -2.85 2.84
C GLY A 84 0.42 -2.39 3.27
N HIS A 85 -0.37 -1.83 2.34
CA HIS A 85 -1.74 -1.39 2.62
C HIS A 85 -2.65 -2.56 3.02
N THR A 86 -2.53 -3.69 2.31
CA THR A 86 -3.33 -4.88 2.56
C THR A 86 -3.02 -5.49 3.93
N LEU A 87 -1.73 -5.63 4.28
CA LEU A 87 -1.29 -6.08 5.60
C LEU A 87 -1.73 -5.14 6.71
N ALA A 88 -1.52 -3.83 6.52
CA ALA A 88 -1.91 -2.83 7.51
C ALA A 88 -3.42 -2.77 7.73
N LYS A 89 -4.22 -3.16 6.74
CA LYS A 89 -5.69 -3.28 6.86
C LYS A 89 -6.13 -4.55 7.59
N GLY A 90 -5.20 -5.48 7.88
CA GLY A 90 -5.44 -6.67 8.68
C GLY A 90 -5.50 -7.98 7.89
N ALA A 91 -5.04 -7.99 6.65
CA ALA A 91 -5.00 -9.21 5.84
C ALA A 91 -3.98 -10.24 6.35
N ASP A 92 -4.23 -11.51 6.08
CA ASP A 92 -3.38 -12.63 6.42
C ASP A 92 -2.16 -12.71 5.48
N PRO A 93 -0.92 -12.60 5.99
CA PRO A 93 0.29 -12.68 5.18
C PRO A 93 0.45 -14.02 4.46
N TYR A 94 -0.03 -15.13 5.04
CA TYR A 94 -0.01 -16.43 4.39
C TYR A 94 -0.83 -16.40 3.08
N ARG A 95 -2.07 -15.95 3.14
CA ARG A 95 -2.94 -15.88 1.96
C ARG A 95 -2.38 -14.93 0.90
N MET A 96 -1.77 -13.84 1.34
CA MET A 96 -1.13 -12.90 0.42
C MET A 96 0.11 -13.51 -0.24
N MET A 97 0.96 -14.22 0.50
CA MET A 97 2.12 -14.94 -0.05
C MET A 97 1.68 -16.08 -0.98
N ALA A 98 0.60 -16.78 -0.64
CA ALA A 98 0.00 -17.82 -1.48
C ALA A 98 -0.49 -17.24 -2.82
N GLU A 99 -1.05 -16.03 -2.82
CA GLU A 99 -1.43 -15.32 -4.06
C GLU A 99 -0.22 -15.03 -4.94
N LEU A 100 0.87 -14.52 -4.36
CA LEU A 100 2.12 -14.26 -5.07
C LEU A 100 2.72 -15.53 -5.69
N PHE A 101 2.52 -16.68 -5.02
CA PHE A 101 3.01 -17.99 -5.49
C PHE A 101 2.04 -18.67 -6.49
N GLY A 102 0.92 -18.04 -6.80
CA GLY A 102 -0.11 -18.59 -7.68
C GLY A 102 -0.83 -19.79 -7.10
N ARG A 103 -1.02 -19.85 -5.78
CA ARG A 103 -1.65 -20.96 -5.05
C ARG A 103 -3.15 -20.74 -4.87
N ALA A 104 -3.88 -21.86 -4.77
CA ALA A 104 -5.34 -21.85 -4.62
C ALA A 104 -5.81 -21.11 -3.35
N ASP A 105 -5.02 -21.13 -2.29
CA ASP A 105 -5.33 -20.46 -1.02
C ASP A 105 -5.11 -18.93 -1.05
N GLY A 106 -4.56 -18.41 -2.16
CA GLY A 106 -4.38 -16.96 -2.37
C GLY A 106 -5.70 -16.21 -2.36
N TYR A 107 -5.65 -14.91 -2.09
CA TYR A 107 -6.85 -14.05 -2.02
C TYR A 107 -7.67 -14.06 -3.30
N ASN A 108 -7.00 -14.15 -4.45
CA ASN A 108 -7.61 -14.23 -5.78
C ASN A 108 -7.44 -15.64 -6.39
N GLN A 109 -7.23 -16.65 -5.55
CA GLN A 109 -7.00 -18.03 -5.95
C GLN A 109 -5.79 -18.21 -6.90
N GLY A 110 -4.76 -17.38 -6.69
CA GLY A 110 -3.54 -17.39 -7.49
C GLY A 110 -3.66 -16.74 -8.88
N LYS A 111 -4.77 -16.04 -9.16
CA LYS A 111 -5.05 -15.42 -10.48
C LYS A 111 -4.57 -13.99 -10.61
N GLY A 112 -4.51 -13.25 -9.50
CA GLY A 112 -4.22 -11.80 -9.47
C GLY A 112 -2.73 -11.48 -9.37
N GLY A 113 -1.99 -12.25 -8.60
CA GLY A 113 -0.59 -11.99 -8.28
C GLY A 113 -0.40 -10.71 -7.49
N SER A 114 0.84 -10.18 -7.46
CA SER A 114 1.26 -9.04 -6.64
C SER A 114 0.41 -7.77 -6.81
N MET A 115 0.02 -7.44 -8.04
CA MET A 115 -0.63 -6.16 -8.36
C MET A 115 -2.15 -6.14 -8.21
N HIS A 116 -2.79 -7.25 -7.92
CA HIS A 116 -4.26 -7.37 -7.97
C HIS A 116 -4.85 -8.03 -6.72
N ILE A 117 -4.18 -7.92 -5.58
CA ILE A 117 -4.68 -8.46 -4.31
C ILE A 117 -5.95 -7.73 -3.90
N ALA A 118 -6.99 -8.51 -3.55
CA ALA A 118 -8.23 -8.01 -3.01
C ALA A 118 -8.67 -8.90 -1.84
N ASP A 119 -9.08 -8.28 -0.74
CA ASP A 119 -9.63 -8.96 0.44
C ASP A 119 -10.81 -8.18 1.00
N PHE A 120 -12.00 -8.53 0.53
CA PHE A 120 -13.22 -7.87 0.96
C PHE A 120 -13.53 -8.09 2.46
N SER A 121 -12.98 -9.14 3.07
CA SER A 121 -13.21 -9.43 4.49
C SER A 121 -12.61 -8.37 5.42
N VAL A 122 -11.53 -7.73 5.00
CA VAL A 122 -10.90 -6.60 5.70
C VAL A 122 -11.19 -5.24 5.03
N GLY A 123 -12.03 -5.21 4.00
CA GLY A 123 -12.38 -3.98 3.29
C GLY A 123 -11.35 -3.52 2.26
N MET A 124 -10.42 -4.39 1.85
CA MET A 124 -9.49 -4.13 0.74
C MET A 124 -10.19 -4.42 -0.60
N LEU A 125 -10.65 -3.36 -1.28
CA LEU A 125 -11.41 -3.48 -2.53
C LEU A 125 -10.55 -3.90 -3.73
N GLY A 126 -9.24 -3.71 -3.63
CA GLY A 126 -8.28 -4.23 -4.59
C GLY A 126 -7.07 -3.32 -4.81
N SER A 127 -5.94 -3.98 -5.04
CA SER A 127 -4.76 -3.41 -5.68
C SER A 127 -4.99 -3.33 -7.19
N ASN A 128 -4.35 -2.38 -7.87
CA ASN A 128 -4.54 -2.22 -9.30
C ASN A 128 -3.23 -1.85 -10.01
N GLY A 129 -2.87 -2.62 -11.04
CA GLY A 129 -1.72 -2.34 -11.89
C GLY A 129 -1.91 -1.14 -12.81
N VAL A 130 -3.14 -0.74 -13.08
CA VAL A 130 -3.43 0.43 -13.93
C VAL A 130 -3.36 1.71 -13.08
N VAL A 131 -2.44 2.60 -13.46
CA VAL A 131 -2.18 3.84 -12.72
C VAL A 131 -3.45 4.72 -12.65
N ALA A 132 -3.82 5.14 -11.46
CA ALA A 132 -5.01 5.90 -11.08
C ALA A 132 -6.35 5.14 -11.15
N ALA A 133 -6.41 3.88 -11.62
CA ALA A 133 -7.68 3.16 -11.75
C ALA A 133 -8.35 2.85 -10.40
N GLY A 134 -7.60 2.75 -9.31
CA GLY A 134 -8.15 2.62 -7.95
C GLY A 134 -8.96 3.83 -7.49
N MET A 135 -8.72 5.01 -8.07
CA MET A 135 -9.36 6.26 -7.65
C MET A 135 -10.88 6.29 -7.98
N PRO A 136 -11.33 6.05 -9.23
CA PRO A 136 -12.76 5.98 -9.52
C PRO A 136 -13.45 4.82 -8.80
N ILE A 137 -12.77 3.70 -8.52
CA ILE A 137 -13.31 2.61 -7.70
C ILE A 137 -13.58 3.10 -6.28
N ALA A 138 -12.63 3.80 -5.65
CA ALA A 138 -12.80 4.38 -4.32
C ALA A 138 -13.98 5.34 -4.26
N VAL A 139 -14.09 6.23 -5.23
CA VAL A 139 -15.18 7.21 -5.30
C VAL A 139 -16.53 6.54 -5.56
N GLY A 140 -16.58 5.49 -6.39
CA GLY A 140 -17.79 4.70 -6.58
C GLY A 140 -18.25 4.02 -5.29
N ALA A 141 -17.33 3.43 -4.53
CA ALA A 141 -17.62 2.84 -3.21
C ALA A 141 -18.10 3.89 -2.21
N ALA A 142 -17.45 5.05 -2.15
CA ALA A 142 -17.82 6.15 -1.28
C ALA A 142 -19.20 6.75 -1.67
N HIS A 143 -19.51 6.80 -2.94
CA HIS A 143 -20.83 7.22 -3.41
C HIS A 143 -21.91 6.24 -2.96
N ALA A 144 -21.67 4.95 -3.06
CA ALA A 144 -22.58 3.93 -2.55
C ALA A 144 -22.80 4.02 -1.04
N ILE A 145 -21.75 4.35 -0.26
CA ILE A 145 -21.84 4.64 1.18
C ILE A 145 -22.73 5.86 1.41
N LYS A 146 -22.50 6.96 0.70
CA LYS A 146 -23.26 8.21 0.84
C LYS A 146 -24.75 8.03 0.57
N LEU A 147 -25.12 7.12 -0.33
CA LEU A 147 -26.52 6.82 -0.66
C LEU A 147 -27.23 5.93 0.37
N ARG A 148 -26.50 5.38 1.35
CA ARG A 148 -27.05 4.52 2.40
C ARG A 148 -27.19 5.29 3.71
N PRO A 149 -28.40 5.62 4.17
CA PRO A 149 -28.59 6.32 5.44
C PRO A 149 -27.96 5.54 6.60
N GLY A 150 -27.19 6.23 7.44
CA GLY A 150 -26.53 5.63 8.60
C GLY A 150 -25.23 4.86 8.31
N ASP A 151 -24.78 4.80 7.08
CA ASP A 151 -23.46 4.21 6.75
C ASP A 151 -22.36 5.25 6.98
N GLU A 152 -21.58 5.06 8.05
CA GLU A 152 -20.52 5.99 8.48
C GLU A 152 -19.11 5.56 8.00
N ARG A 153 -19.03 4.58 7.11
CA ARG A 153 -17.74 4.13 6.58
C ARG A 153 -17.04 5.22 5.77
N VAL A 154 -15.73 5.14 5.75
CA VAL A 154 -14.87 5.98 4.92
C VAL A 154 -14.16 5.09 3.91
N VAL A 155 -13.86 5.63 2.74
CA VAL A 155 -13.00 4.97 1.75
C VAL A 155 -11.66 5.68 1.70
N VAL A 156 -10.58 4.96 1.95
CA VAL A 156 -9.22 5.48 1.73
C VAL A 156 -8.74 5.05 0.34
N CYS A 157 -8.28 6.02 -0.42
CA CYS A 157 -7.73 5.80 -1.75
C CYS A 157 -6.24 6.09 -1.75
N PHE A 158 -5.40 5.04 -1.74
CA PHE A 158 -3.97 5.18 -1.92
C PHE A 158 -3.62 5.30 -3.40
N PHE A 159 -2.75 6.26 -3.74
CA PHE A 159 -2.23 6.44 -5.09
C PHE A 159 -0.83 7.06 -5.04
N GLY A 160 -0.04 6.84 -6.09
CA GLY A 160 1.31 7.41 -6.20
C GLY A 160 1.31 8.75 -6.93
N ASP A 161 2.41 9.48 -6.81
CA ASP A 161 2.69 10.76 -7.46
C ASP A 161 2.54 10.72 -9.00
N GLY A 162 2.83 9.60 -9.65
CA GLY A 162 2.57 9.42 -11.09
C GLY A 162 1.10 9.43 -11.48
N ALA A 163 0.18 9.14 -10.57
CA ALA A 163 -1.25 9.10 -10.84
C ALA A 163 -1.84 10.49 -11.13
N ILE A 164 -1.24 11.56 -10.60
CA ILE A 164 -1.75 12.92 -10.74
C ILE A 164 -1.76 13.43 -12.20
N ASN A 165 -0.98 12.79 -13.07
CA ASN A 165 -0.91 13.12 -14.50
C ASN A 165 -1.88 12.28 -15.36
N ARG A 166 -2.75 11.48 -14.73
CA ARG A 166 -3.77 10.67 -15.41
C ARG A 166 -5.14 11.35 -15.34
N GLY A 167 -5.96 11.19 -16.40
CA GLY A 167 -7.32 11.73 -16.45
C GLY A 167 -8.17 11.37 -15.21
N PRO A 168 -8.22 10.10 -14.80
CA PRO A 168 -8.99 9.67 -13.64
C PRO A 168 -8.68 10.42 -12.34
N PHE A 169 -7.49 11.00 -12.18
CA PHE A 169 -7.16 11.81 -11.01
C PHE A 169 -8.10 13.01 -10.88
N LEU A 170 -8.15 13.89 -11.88
CA LEU A 170 -8.98 15.10 -11.83
C LEU A 170 -10.47 14.78 -11.85
N GLU A 171 -10.88 13.79 -12.65
CA GLU A 171 -12.28 13.34 -12.74
C GLU A 171 -12.78 12.85 -11.39
N THR A 172 -11.98 12.03 -10.70
CA THR A 172 -12.32 11.44 -9.41
C THR A 172 -12.40 12.50 -8.31
N LEU A 173 -11.39 13.40 -8.24
CA LEU A 173 -11.40 14.49 -7.26
C LEU A 173 -12.62 15.40 -7.45
N ASN A 174 -12.93 15.76 -8.70
CA ASN A 174 -14.10 16.57 -9.01
C ASN A 174 -15.41 15.89 -8.57
N TRP A 175 -15.58 14.61 -8.93
CA TRP A 175 -16.77 13.85 -8.51
C TRP A 175 -16.90 13.76 -7.00
N ALA A 176 -15.82 13.42 -6.31
CA ALA A 176 -15.82 13.32 -4.86
C ALA A 176 -16.19 14.66 -4.19
N LYS A 177 -15.67 15.78 -4.72
CA LYS A 177 -15.98 17.12 -4.17
C LYS A 177 -17.41 17.55 -4.42
N VAL A 178 -17.93 17.37 -5.64
CA VAL A 178 -19.30 17.72 -6.01
C VAL A 178 -20.33 17.04 -5.09
N TYR A 179 -20.10 15.78 -4.77
CA TYR A 179 -21.01 14.99 -3.94
C TYR A 179 -20.62 14.93 -2.45
N HIS A 180 -19.60 15.64 -2.01
CA HIS A 180 -19.11 15.62 -0.61
C HIS A 180 -18.95 14.19 -0.10
N LEU A 181 -18.21 13.36 -0.86
CA LEU A 181 -18.07 11.95 -0.56
C LEU A 181 -17.09 11.68 0.58
N PRO A 182 -17.31 10.64 1.41
CA PRO A 182 -16.44 10.28 2.51
C PRO A 182 -15.17 9.56 1.99
N VAL A 183 -14.34 10.28 1.24
CA VAL A 183 -13.07 9.76 0.68
C VAL A 183 -11.88 10.46 1.32
N PHE A 184 -10.93 9.66 1.76
CA PHE A 184 -9.60 10.09 2.15
C PHE A 184 -8.60 9.72 1.05
N PHE A 185 -8.14 10.69 0.30
CA PHE A 185 -7.13 10.54 -0.72
C PHE A 185 -5.73 10.58 -0.10
N VAL A 186 -4.92 9.54 -0.29
CA VAL A 186 -3.55 9.45 0.23
C VAL A 186 -2.58 9.32 -0.94
N CYS A 187 -1.81 10.38 -1.18
CA CYS A 187 -0.76 10.40 -2.20
C CYS A 187 0.57 9.97 -1.56
N GLU A 188 1.07 8.82 -1.95
CA GLU A 188 2.44 8.38 -1.65
C GLU A 188 3.39 8.96 -2.69
N ASP A 189 3.98 10.11 -2.37
CA ASP A 189 4.93 10.77 -3.25
C ASP A 189 6.34 10.27 -2.97
N ASN A 190 6.78 9.29 -3.76
CA ASN A 190 8.12 8.73 -3.69
C ASN A 190 9.09 9.30 -4.73
N ALA A 191 8.73 10.44 -5.34
CA ALA A 191 9.48 11.20 -6.32
C ALA A 191 9.66 10.52 -7.69
N TYR A 192 9.16 9.30 -7.91
CA TYR A 192 9.35 8.55 -9.15
C TYR A 192 8.09 7.87 -9.65
N ALA A 193 7.64 8.27 -10.83
CA ALA A 193 6.64 7.54 -11.64
C ALA A 193 7.38 6.47 -12.47
N ALA A 194 7.31 5.21 -12.07
CA ALA A 194 8.12 4.12 -12.59
C ALA A 194 9.62 4.47 -12.54
N THR A 195 10.25 4.74 -13.67
CA THR A 195 11.67 5.09 -13.81
C THR A 195 11.90 6.59 -14.02
N THR A 196 10.83 7.39 -14.10
CA THR A 196 10.90 8.83 -14.40
C THR A 196 10.67 9.65 -13.15
N ARG A 197 11.54 10.62 -12.88
CA ARG A 197 11.36 11.58 -11.78
C ARG A 197 10.06 12.38 -12.00
N SER A 198 9.17 12.37 -11.05
CA SER A 198 7.83 12.96 -11.17
C SER A 198 7.88 14.46 -11.46
N SER A 199 8.84 15.18 -10.88
CA SER A 199 9.03 16.61 -11.12
C SER A 199 9.40 16.95 -12.57
N ALA A 200 10.00 16.01 -13.32
CA ALA A 200 10.37 16.21 -14.72
C ALA A 200 9.16 16.15 -15.69
N VAL A 201 8.04 15.58 -15.23
CA VAL A 201 6.86 15.33 -16.07
C VAL A 201 5.57 15.94 -15.50
N THR A 202 5.69 16.69 -14.39
CA THR A 202 4.54 17.32 -13.73
C THR A 202 4.62 18.83 -13.84
N ALA A 203 3.68 19.42 -14.57
CA ALA A 203 3.51 20.87 -14.61
C ALA A 203 2.90 21.38 -13.30
N GLY A 204 3.35 22.55 -12.84
CA GLY A 204 2.92 23.17 -11.60
C GLY A 204 3.59 22.54 -10.36
N THR A 205 3.00 22.74 -9.20
CA THR A 205 3.56 22.35 -7.90
C THR A 205 3.08 20.99 -7.39
N GLY A 206 2.47 20.18 -8.25
CA GLY A 206 2.11 18.79 -7.93
C GLY A 206 0.69 18.60 -7.37
N VAL A 207 0.53 17.56 -6.55
CA VAL A 207 -0.79 17.07 -6.11
C VAL A 207 -1.59 18.07 -5.31
N CYS A 208 -0.93 18.82 -4.42
CA CYS A 208 -1.59 19.75 -3.51
C CYS A 208 -2.29 20.90 -4.24
N GLU A 209 -1.63 21.51 -5.21
CA GLU A 209 -2.22 22.62 -5.98
C GLU A 209 -3.34 22.14 -6.91
N ARG A 210 -3.21 20.95 -7.44
CA ARG A 210 -4.31 20.34 -8.23
C ARG A 210 -5.54 20.06 -7.39
N ALA A 211 -5.35 19.55 -6.16
CA ALA A 211 -6.45 19.35 -5.20
C ALA A 211 -7.09 20.67 -4.79
N ARG A 212 -6.26 21.69 -4.49
CA ARG A 212 -6.72 23.05 -4.15
C ARG A 212 -7.54 23.67 -5.27
N GLY A 213 -7.10 23.49 -6.54
CA GLY A 213 -7.83 23.97 -7.72
C GLY A 213 -9.24 23.40 -7.88
N ILE A 214 -9.51 22.24 -7.28
CA ILE A 214 -10.84 21.59 -7.22
C ILE A 214 -11.56 21.91 -5.90
N GLY A 215 -10.92 22.58 -4.95
CA GLY A 215 -11.47 22.93 -3.65
C GLY A 215 -11.37 21.78 -2.62
N ILE A 216 -10.43 20.87 -2.77
CA ILE A 216 -10.14 19.83 -1.78
C ILE A 216 -8.99 20.29 -0.88
N ASP A 217 -9.26 20.33 0.43
CA ASP A 217 -8.26 20.64 1.44
C ASP A 217 -7.28 19.47 1.62
N PHE A 218 -6.05 19.83 1.98
CA PHE A 218 -4.98 18.84 2.10
C PHE A 218 -4.00 19.16 3.23
N GLN A 219 -3.27 18.14 3.66
CA GLN A 219 -2.06 18.26 4.46
C GLN A 219 -0.88 17.65 3.69
N SER A 220 0.31 18.27 3.80
CA SER A 220 1.57 17.73 3.26
C SER A 220 2.53 17.48 4.40
N ILE A 221 3.02 16.25 4.51
CA ILE A 221 3.83 15.78 5.63
C ILE A 221 5.04 14.99 5.16
N ASP A 222 5.98 14.74 6.07
CA ASP A 222 6.99 13.70 5.91
C ASP A 222 6.32 12.33 6.08
N GLY A 223 6.23 11.57 4.99
CA GLY A 223 5.65 10.23 4.97
C GLY A 223 6.56 9.15 5.55
N ASN A 224 7.80 9.45 5.92
CA ASN A 224 8.70 8.55 6.65
C ASN A 224 8.53 8.66 8.16
N ASP A 225 7.91 9.73 8.66
CA ASP A 225 7.55 9.90 10.06
C ASP A 225 6.20 9.24 10.35
N VAL A 226 6.22 8.03 10.89
CA VAL A 226 4.98 7.26 11.15
C VAL A 226 4.03 7.96 12.13
N GLU A 227 4.55 8.72 13.10
CA GLU A 227 3.70 9.47 14.05
C GLU A 227 3.05 10.69 13.38
N ALA A 228 3.77 11.38 12.47
CA ALA A 228 3.20 12.46 11.69
C ALA A 228 2.09 11.94 10.76
N VAL A 229 2.31 10.75 10.13
CA VAL A 229 1.29 10.08 9.31
C VAL A 229 0.07 9.71 10.15
N ASP A 230 0.27 9.10 11.31
CA ASP A 230 -0.81 8.71 12.23
C ASP A 230 -1.64 9.91 12.68
N GLN A 231 -0.99 10.98 13.15
CA GLN A 231 -1.67 12.20 13.61
C GLN A 231 -2.46 12.91 12.52
N ALA A 232 -1.84 13.08 11.33
CA ALA A 232 -2.52 13.71 10.19
C ALA A 232 -3.71 12.87 9.73
N SER A 233 -3.56 11.54 9.69
CA SER A 233 -4.63 10.62 9.31
C SER A 233 -5.78 10.64 10.31
N ALA A 234 -5.49 10.64 11.62
CA ALA A 234 -6.51 10.77 12.66
C ALA A 234 -7.33 12.05 12.51
N GLN A 235 -6.67 13.18 12.27
CA GLN A 235 -7.31 14.48 12.08
C GLN A 235 -8.19 14.50 10.83
N LEU A 236 -7.64 14.07 9.69
CA LEU A 236 -8.35 14.13 8.39
C LEU A 236 -9.51 13.13 8.36
N LEU A 237 -9.32 11.90 8.82
CA LEU A 237 -10.40 10.92 8.94
C LEU A 237 -11.50 11.37 9.91
N GLY A 238 -11.13 12.00 11.03
CA GLY A 238 -12.07 12.59 11.96
C GLY A 238 -12.96 13.64 11.30
N ALA A 239 -12.37 14.54 10.50
CA ALA A 239 -13.09 15.55 9.74
C ALA A 239 -14.00 14.94 8.66
N ILE A 240 -13.52 13.91 7.93
CA ILE A 240 -14.33 13.22 6.92
C ILE A 240 -15.56 12.57 7.54
N ARG A 241 -15.42 11.92 8.71
CA ARG A 241 -16.54 11.32 9.45
C ARG A 241 -17.56 12.35 9.94
N GLN A 242 -17.14 13.60 10.12
CA GLN A 242 -18.01 14.73 10.43
C GLN A 242 -18.66 15.37 9.19
N GLY A 243 -18.44 14.81 8.00
CA GLY A 243 -19.02 15.28 6.75
C GLY A 243 -18.19 16.31 5.98
N HIS A 244 -16.94 16.56 6.40
CA HIS A 244 -16.02 17.51 5.74
C HIS A 244 -15.16 16.87 4.63
N GLY A 245 -15.54 15.66 4.15
CA GLY A 245 -14.86 15.02 3.01
C GLY A 245 -15.25 15.63 1.65
N PRO A 246 -14.48 15.32 0.58
CA PRO A 246 -13.21 14.60 0.61
C PRO A 246 -12.02 15.45 1.09
N LEU A 247 -10.99 14.77 1.62
CA LEU A 247 -9.73 15.41 2.04
C LEU A 247 -8.53 14.64 1.47
N LEU A 248 -7.36 15.29 1.40
CA LEU A 248 -6.15 14.71 0.82
C LEU A 248 -4.96 14.79 1.80
N LEU A 249 -4.22 13.69 1.90
CA LEU A 249 -2.90 13.63 2.52
C LEU A 249 -1.83 13.48 1.44
N HIS A 250 -0.87 14.37 1.41
CA HIS A 250 0.35 14.26 0.62
C HIS A 250 1.49 13.80 1.52
N ALA A 251 1.83 12.52 1.45
CA ALA A 251 2.89 11.90 2.22
C ALA A 251 4.15 11.78 1.35
N LYS A 252 5.17 12.60 1.64
CA LYS A 252 6.46 12.55 0.97
C LYS A 252 7.28 11.40 1.54
N THR A 253 7.65 10.46 0.70
CA THR A 253 8.37 9.25 1.09
C THR A 253 9.42 8.88 0.05
N TYR A 254 10.06 7.74 0.17
CA TYR A 254 11.02 7.28 -0.81
C TYR A 254 10.98 5.75 -0.96
N ARG A 255 10.93 5.27 -2.19
CA ARG A 255 11.00 3.85 -2.50
C ARG A 255 12.47 3.40 -2.56
N PHE A 256 12.91 2.52 -1.65
CA PHE A 256 14.31 2.08 -1.60
C PHE A 256 14.72 1.18 -2.76
N LYS A 257 13.81 0.35 -3.23
CA LYS A 257 14.04 -0.58 -4.34
C LYS A 257 13.77 0.08 -5.70
N GLY A 258 14.12 -0.59 -6.78
CA GLY A 258 13.74 -0.20 -8.14
C GLY A 258 12.22 -0.16 -8.35
N HIS A 259 11.78 0.06 -9.58
CA HIS A 259 10.33 0.05 -9.86
C HIS A 259 9.73 -1.34 -9.61
N VAL A 260 10.42 -2.38 -10.03
CA VAL A 260 10.14 -3.78 -9.73
C VAL A 260 11.33 -4.42 -9.01
N SER A 261 11.16 -5.60 -8.41
CA SER A 261 12.20 -6.28 -7.62
C SER A 261 13.51 -6.54 -8.37
N VAL A 262 13.46 -6.69 -9.67
CA VAL A 262 14.62 -6.95 -10.54
C VAL A 262 15.18 -5.69 -11.22
N ASP A 263 14.61 -4.52 -10.95
CA ASP A 263 15.07 -3.24 -11.50
C ASP A 263 16.28 -2.74 -10.73
N PRO A 264 17.48 -2.59 -11.37
CA PRO A 264 18.68 -2.11 -10.71
C PRO A 264 18.64 -0.62 -10.35
N ALA A 265 17.61 0.10 -10.78
CA ALA A 265 17.39 1.53 -10.54
C ALA A 265 18.56 2.44 -10.98
N ALA A 266 19.26 2.10 -12.09
CA ALA A 266 20.39 2.84 -12.61
C ALA A 266 20.05 4.31 -13.02
N TYR A 267 18.77 4.64 -13.11
CA TYR A 267 18.27 5.99 -13.37
C TYR A 267 18.28 6.91 -12.13
N ARG A 268 18.69 6.40 -10.96
CA ARG A 268 18.77 7.16 -9.70
C ARG A 268 20.21 7.46 -9.34
N ASP A 269 20.43 8.64 -8.78
CA ASP A 269 21.70 8.97 -8.16
C ASP A 269 21.90 8.13 -6.88
N GLN A 270 23.08 7.51 -6.74
CA GLN A 270 23.39 6.67 -5.58
C GLN A 270 23.47 7.47 -4.29
N SER A 271 23.87 8.75 -4.34
CA SER A 271 23.91 9.64 -3.20
C SER A 271 22.48 9.99 -2.72
N GLU A 272 21.55 10.19 -3.65
CA GLU A 272 20.12 10.36 -3.34
C GLU A 272 19.55 9.12 -2.62
N VAL A 273 19.86 7.94 -3.14
CA VAL A 273 19.40 6.67 -2.54
C VAL A 273 19.99 6.48 -1.13
N ALA A 274 21.28 6.78 -0.95
CA ALA A 274 21.93 6.67 0.34
C ALA A 274 21.33 7.65 1.37
N LEU A 275 21.08 8.89 0.96
CA LEU A 275 20.42 9.90 1.80
C LEU A 275 18.99 9.46 2.19
N ALA A 276 18.22 8.95 1.24
CA ALA A 276 16.88 8.46 1.52
C ALA A 276 16.88 7.27 2.50
N LYS A 277 17.85 6.36 2.38
CA LYS A 277 18.01 5.24 3.32
C LYS A 277 18.41 5.68 4.73
N SER A 278 19.08 6.81 4.90
CA SER A 278 19.37 7.35 6.23
C SER A 278 18.11 7.87 6.95
N ALA A 279 17.05 8.15 6.20
CA ALA A 279 15.72 8.52 6.70
C ALA A 279 14.72 7.34 6.63
N ASP A 280 15.22 6.10 6.82
CA ASP A 280 14.36 4.89 6.85
C ASP A 280 13.32 5.04 7.97
N PRO A 281 12.00 4.90 7.65
CA PRO A 281 10.93 5.04 8.63
C PRO A 281 11.07 4.08 9.82
N ILE A 282 11.64 2.90 9.61
CA ILE A 282 11.90 1.93 10.67
C ILE A 282 13.02 2.43 11.60
N LEU A 283 14.11 2.97 11.05
CA LEU A 283 15.21 3.52 11.85
C LEU A 283 14.78 4.76 12.64
N LEU A 284 13.96 5.62 12.04
CA LEU A 284 13.39 6.79 12.74
C LEU A 284 12.50 6.36 13.92
N ALA A 285 11.66 5.34 13.73
CA ALA A 285 10.84 4.81 14.81
C ALA A 285 11.67 4.15 15.91
N VAL A 286 12.72 3.39 15.58
CA VAL A 286 13.66 2.78 16.55
C VAL A 286 14.29 3.85 17.42
N GLN A 287 14.83 4.92 16.80
CA GLN A 287 15.46 6.00 17.57
C GLN A 287 14.48 6.62 18.57
N ARG A 288 13.25 6.92 18.13
CA ARG A 288 12.22 7.48 19.01
C ARG A 288 11.78 6.52 20.13
N LEU A 289 11.73 5.22 19.87
CA LEU A 289 11.43 4.21 20.88
C LEU A 289 12.53 4.18 21.94
N ILE A 290 13.80 4.21 21.54
CA ILE A 290 14.95 4.26 22.44
C ILE A 290 14.93 5.57 23.28
N ASP A 291 14.72 6.72 22.65
CA ASP A 291 14.62 8.02 23.31
C ASP A 291 13.49 8.06 24.37
N ARG A 292 12.45 7.25 24.17
CA ARG A 292 11.34 7.06 25.11
C ARG A 292 11.60 5.97 26.14
N GLY A 293 12.80 5.38 26.14
CA GLY A 293 13.25 4.38 27.10
C GLY A 293 12.62 2.99 26.87
N VAL A 294 12.31 2.65 25.62
CA VAL A 294 11.97 1.26 25.25
C VAL A 294 13.25 0.45 25.20
N GLU A 295 13.26 -0.69 25.87
CA GLU A 295 14.42 -1.58 25.94
C GLU A 295 14.81 -2.10 24.56
N PRO A 296 16.10 -2.04 24.16
CA PRO A 296 16.58 -2.55 22.88
C PRO A 296 16.21 -4.03 22.64
N ALA A 297 16.18 -4.83 23.70
CA ALA A 297 15.78 -6.24 23.61
C ALA A 297 14.31 -6.43 23.14
N LEU A 298 13.41 -5.51 23.49
CA LEU A 298 12.04 -5.53 23.01
C LEU A 298 11.98 -5.16 21.51
N ILE A 299 12.75 -4.16 21.09
CA ILE A 299 12.84 -3.73 19.68
C ILE A 299 13.31 -4.90 18.80
N GLU A 300 14.38 -5.57 19.23
CA GLU A 300 14.92 -6.72 18.49
C GLU A 300 13.94 -7.91 18.47
N ARG A 301 13.27 -8.18 19.59
CA ARG A 301 12.25 -9.24 19.66
C ARG A 301 11.11 -8.99 18.68
N LEU A 302 10.60 -7.75 18.58
CA LEU A 302 9.53 -7.40 17.63
C LEU A 302 9.95 -7.63 16.17
N LYS A 303 11.22 -7.35 15.86
CA LYS A 303 11.78 -7.65 14.55
C LYS A 303 11.80 -9.14 14.25
N GLN A 304 12.31 -9.93 15.21
CA GLN A 304 12.35 -11.40 15.08
C GLN A 304 10.95 -12.02 14.96
N GLU A 305 9.96 -11.50 15.70
CA GLU A 305 8.56 -11.92 15.59
C GLU A 305 8.01 -11.69 14.18
N ALA A 306 8.28 -10.54 13.58
CA ALA A 306 7.84 -10.23 12.21
C ALA A 306 8.55 -11.12 11.17
N GLU A 307 9.84 -11.32 11.29
CA GLU A 307 10.62 -12.22 10.41
C GLU A 307 10.13 -13.67 10.51
N GLN A 308 9.85 -14.14 11.73
CA GLN A 308 9.32 -15.47 11.96
C GLN A 308 7.92 -15.64 11.35
N GLU A 309 7.01 -14.68 11.54
CA GLU A 309 5.67 -14.70 10.95
C GLU A 309 5.76 -14.83 9.41
N MET A 310 6.64 -14.05 8.77
CA MET A 310 6.78 -14.10 7.30
C MET A 310 7.47 -15.36 6.81
N SER A 311 8.40 -15.91 7.58
CA SER A 311 9.01 -17.20 7.28
C SER A 311 7.99 -18.34 7.30
N GLU A 312 7.10 -18.33 8.30
CA GLU A 312 6.00 -19.31 8.39
C GLU A 312 4.99 -19.15 7.25
N ALA A 313 4.62 -17.89 6.91
CA ALA A 313 3.73 -17.59 5.79
C ALA A 313 4.32 -18.09 4.46
N LEU A 314 5.60 -17.84 4.24
CA LEU A 314 6.33 -18.30 3.06
C LEU A 314 6.42 -19.83 2.99
N PHE A 315 6.70 -20.47 4.12
CA PHE A 315 6.74 -21.94 4.19
C PHE A 315 5.37 -22.56 3.85
N LYS A 316 4.29 -22.08 4.46
CA LYS A 316 2.92 -22.52 4.20
C LYS A 316 2.53 -22.31 2.74
N ALA A 317 2.78 -21.12 2.20
CA ALA A 317 2.47 -20.79 0.79
C ALA A 317 3.20 -21.69 -0.20
N ASN A 318 4.44 -22.05 0.11
CA ASN A 318 5.22 -22.97 -0.74
C ASN A 318 4.62 -24.36 -0.83
N HIS A 319 3.91 -24.82 0.20
CA HIS A 319 3.29 -26.15 0.30
C HIS A 319 1.78 -26.15 -0.01
N ALA A 320 1.18 -24.95 -0.22
CA ALA A 320 -0.23 -24.85 -0.56
C ALA A 320 -0.54 -25.46 -1.93
N ALA A 321 -1.79 -25.88 -2.13
CA ALA A 321 -2.23 -26.51 -3.36
C ALA A 321 -2.19 -25.57 -4.57
N TRP A 322 -1.94 -26.12 -5.75
CA TRP A 322 -2.12 -25.40 -7.00
C TRP A 322 -3.62 -25.31 -7.34
N PRO A 323 -4.07 -24.22 -8.00
CA PRO A 323 -5.41 -24.15 -8.58
C PRO A 323 -5.62 -25.28 -9.60
N LYS A 324 -6.87 -25.73 -9.72
CA LYS A 324 -7.24 -26.67 -10.78
C LYS A 324 -7.34 -25.95 -12.13
N PRO A 325 -7.08 -26.60 -13.26
CA PRO A 325 -7.25 -25.98 -14.57
C PRO A 325 -8.65 -25.40 -14.82
N SER A 326 -9.70 -26.04 -14.26
CA SER A 326 -11.09 -25.56 -14.30
C SER A 326 -11.28 -24.19 -13.67
N ASP A 327 -10.50 -23.88 -12.62
CA ASP A 327 -10.65 -22.63 -11.85
C ASP A 327 -10.34 -21.38 -12.69
N ALA A 328 -9.63 -21.57 -13.82
CA ALA A 328 -9.37 -20.49 -14.78
C ALA A 328 -10.66 -19.87 -15.37
N TYR A 329 -11.73 -20.63 -15.40
CA TYR A 329 -13.03 -20.22 -15.95
C TYR A 329 -14.03 -19.77 -14.90
N GLU A 330 -13.69 -19.92 -13.62
CA GLU A 330 -14.53 -19.51 -12.50
C GLU A 330 -14.28 -18.03 -12.10
N HIS A 331 -15.32 -17.39 -11.57
CA HIS A 331 -15.26 -16.01 -11.08
C HIS A 331 -14.84 -14.97 -12.14
N VAL A 332 -15.06 -15.25 -13.43
CA VAL A 332 -14.74 -14.32 -14.52
C VAL A 332 -15.80 -13.22 -14.58
N GLN A 333 -17.06 -13.59 -14.38
CA GLN A 333 -18.19 -12.66 -14.30
C GLN A 333 -19.36 -13.29 -13.53
N THR A 334 -20.25 -12.43 -12.98
CA THR A 334 -21.38 -12.88 -12.15
C THR A 334 -22.54 -13.42 -12.97
N SER A 335 -22.67 -12.98 -14.23
CA SER A 335 -23.75 -13.39 -15.14
C SER A 335 -23.24 -13.54 -16.57
N GLY A 336 -23.92 -14.35 -17.39
CA GLY A 336 -23.58 -14.55 -18.79
C GLY A 336 -22.37 -15.45 -19.06
N ALA A 337 -21.80 -16.07 -18.03
CA ALA A 337 -20.60 -16.92 -18.16
C ALA A 337 -20.77 -18.13 -19.13
N GLY A 338 -22.00 -18.55 -19.42
CA GLY A 338 -22.30 -19.63 -20.37
C GLY A 338 -22.77 -19.18 -21.76
N GLN A 339 -22.72 -17.86 -22.03
CA GLN A 339 -23.26 -17.31 -23.30
C GLN A 339 -22.18 -16.92 -24.32
N TRP A 340 -20.93 -17.27 -24.07
CA TRP A 340 -19.79 -16.89 -24.92
C TRP A 340 -19.37 -17.98 -25.92
N PHE A 341 -20.27 -18.96 -26.22
CA PHE A 341 -20.01 -20.02 -27.19
C PHE A 341 -21.09 -20.07 -28.26
#